data_1762b543f2f993dd9bba71e58a861fee
#
_entry.id   1762b543f2f993dd9bba71e58a861fee
#
_cell.length_a   1.000
_cell.length_b   1.000
_cell.length_c   1.000
_cell.angle_alpha   90.00
_cell.angle_beta   90.00
_cell.angle_gamma   90.00
#
_symmetry.space_group_name_H-M   'P 1'
#
loop_
_entity.id
_entity.type
_entity.pdbx_description
1 polymer ?
#
loop_
_entity_poly.entity_id
_entity_poly.type
_entity_poly.pdbx_seq_one_letter_code
_entity_poly.pdbx_strand_id
1 'polypeptide(L)'
;MEKLSVLSICRHRLTTDGKGVTSLIALSGCPLHCQYCLNRQILSRDPSLYVICTPQELVDSVMIDYCYFVGTGGGITFGGGESLLQARAIHEVKHLLPENVNVNLETCLNVPNELLTVVADDISEFIIDIKDMNPDIYRSYTGQDNTQVLDNLTYLADKGLQDRCRIRIPRIPEYNTAEDIQRSAEQVRALGFTDLDVFQYVICPGTHPNAL
;
A
#
# COMPACT_ATOMS: atom_id res chain seq x y z
N MET A 1 10.83 -1.45 21.46
CA MET A 1 10.29 -2.49 20.56
C MET A 1 9.05 -1.90 19.91
N GLU A 2 9.10 -1.80 18.61
CA GLU A 2 7.98 -1.29 17.81
C GLU A 2 6.79 -2.26 17.90
N LYS A 3 5.60 -1.77 17.57
CA LYS A 3 4.38 -2.58 17.58
C LYS A 3 3.59 -2.33 16.31
N LEU A 4 2.90 -3.36 15.84
CA LEU A 4 1.98 -3.26 14.72
C LEU A 4 0.53 -3.25 15.22
N SER A 5 -0.29 -2.45 14.53
CA SER A 5 -1.73 -2.39 14.73
C SER A 5 -2.40 -3.09 13.55
N VAL A 6 -2.74 -4.38 13.73
CA VAL A 6 -3.22 -5.28 12.68
C VAL A 6 -4.74 -5.43 12.75
N LEU A 7 -5.44 -5.12 11.66
CA LEU A 7 -6.88 -5.32 11.51
C LEU A 7 -7.21 -6.78 11.17
N SER A 8 -6.46 -7.35 10.24
CA SER A 8 -6.68 -8.72 9.79
C SER A 8 -5.47 -9.28 9.04
N ILE A 9 -5.39 -10.61 8.95
CA ILE A 9 -4.47 -11.31 8.06
C ILE A 9 -5.32 -12.13 7.09
N CYS A 10 -5.25 -11.76 5.80
CA CYS A 10 -5.92 -12.48 4.72
C CYS A 10 -4.91 -13.36 4.00
N ARG A 11 -4.98 -14.67 4.25
CA ARG A 11 -3.99 -15.64 3.78
C ARG A 11 -4.27 -16.11 2.35
N HIS A 12 -3.23 -16.64 1.69
CA HIS A 12 -3.28 -17.30 0.39
C HIS A 12 -3.87 -16.44 -0.73
N ARG A 13 -3.42 -15.20 -0.78
CA ARG A 13 -3.73 -14.29 -1.88
C ARG A 13 -2.88 -14.66 -3.10
N LEU A 14 -3.43 -14.61 -4.30
CA LEU A 14 -2.79 -15.23 -5.47
C LEU A 14 -2.26 -14.25 -6.52
N THR A 15 -2.81 -13.06 -6.66
CA THR A 15 -2.50 -12.24 -7.85
C THR A 15 -2.48 -10.74 -7.62
N THR A 16 -3.04 -10.25 -6.54
CA THR A 16 -3.26 -8.80 -6.34
C THR A 16 -2.21 -8.14 -5.47
N ASP A 17 -1.55 -8.91 -4.61
CA ASP A 17 -0.79 -8.37 -3.49
C ASP A 17 0.69 -8.79 -3.57
N GLY A 18 1.25 -8.88 -4.78
CA GLY A 18 2.62 -9.30 -5.06
C GLY A 18 2.71 -10.61 -5.83
N LYS A 19 3.93 -11.08 -6.05
CA LYS A 19 4.20 -12.33 -6.77
C LYS A 19 3.95 -13.55 -5.89
N GLY A 20 3.52 -14.67 -6.52
CA GLY A 20 3.29 -15.93 -5.84
C GLY A 20 2.10 -15.91 -4.89
N VAL A 21 2.11 -16.80 -3.90
CA VAL A 21 1.12 -16.81 -2.81
C VAL A 21 1.57 -15.86 -1.72
N THR A 22 0.71 -14.90 -1.37
CA THR A 22 0.99 -13.91 -0.33
C THR A 22 -0.03 -13.98 0.81
N SER A 23 0.35 -13.50 1.99
CA SER A 23 -0.56 -13.20 3.08
C SER A 23 -0.63 -11.68 3.26
N LEU A 24 -1.81 -11.08 3.04
CA LEU A 24 -2.05 -9.65 3.24
C LEU A 24 -2.27 -9.36 4.71
N ILE A 25 -1.43 -8.49 5.28
CA ILE A 25 -1.54 -7.95 6.63
C ILE A 25 -2.17 -6.57 6.52
N ALA A 26 -3.44 -6.45 6.86
CA ALA A 26 -4.14 -5.18 6.86
C ALA A 26 -3.82 -4.39 8.13
N LEU A 27 -3.18 -3.24 7.95
CA LEU A 27 -2.78 -2.34 9.03
C LEU A 27 -3.80 -1.22 9.25
N SER A 28 -3.90 -0.74 10.48
CA SER A 28 -4.75 0.40 10.82
C SER A 28 -4.05 1.75 10.57
N GLY A 29 -4.86 2.79 10.36
CA GLY A 29 -4.42 4.16 10.14
C GLY A 29 -4.20 4.48 8.67
N CYS A 30 -4.59 5.69 8.27
CA CYS A 30 -4.34 6.24 6.94
C CYS A 30 -4.40 7.77 7.02
N PRO A 31 -3.52 8.51 6.34
CA PRO A 31 -3.60 9.97 6.28
C PRO A 31 -4.71 10.47 5.36
N LEU A 32 -5.21 9.60 4.46
CA LEU A 32 -6.23 9.95 3.47
C LEU A 32 -7.64 9.66 3.96
N HIS A 33 -8.61 10.41 3.41
CA HIS A 33 -10.04 10.24 3.64
C HIS A 33 -10.75 9.99 2.29
N CYS A 34 -10.26 9.00 1.53
CA CYS A 34 -10.78 8.69 0.20
C CYS A 34 -12.30 8.45 0.23
N GLN A 35 -13.03 9.09 -0.70
CA GLN A 35 -14.49 9.07 -0.73
C GLN A 35 -15.08 7.67 -0.88
N TYR A 36 -14.42 6.80 -1.66
CA TYR A 36 -14.85 5.41 -1.88
C TYR A 36 -13.94 4.39 -1.18
N CYS A 37 -13.38 4.74 0.00
CA CYS A 37 -12.51 3.83 0.73
C CYS A 37 -13.23 2.54 1.10
N LEU A 38 -12.67 1.39 0.66
CA LEU A 38 -13.21 0.05 0.96
C LEU A 38 -13.02 -0.32 2.43
N ASN A 39 -11.99 0.26 3.07
CA ASN A 39 -11.56 -0.08 4.43
C ASN A 39 -11.80 1.09 5.40
N ARG A 40 -12.99 1.69 5.42
CA ARG A 40 -13.27 2.85 6.29
C ARG A 40 -13.00 2.59 7.78
N GLN A 41 -13.12 1.34 8.22
CA GLN A 41 -12.79 0.93 9.59
C GLN A 41 -11.33 1.19 9.96
N ILE A 42 -10.40 1.29 8.99
CA ILE A 42 -8.99 1.62 9.28
C ILE A 42 -8.80 2.99 9.92
N LEU A 43 -9.74 3.91 9.68
CA LEU A 43 -9.73 5.25 10.26
C LEU A 43 -10.34 5.27 11.66
N SER A 44 -10.95 4.17 12.10
CA SER A 44 -11.53 4.07 13.44
C SER A 44 -10.44 4.10 14.49
N ARG A 45 -10.73 4.77 15.60
CA ARG A 45 -9.90 4.74 16.82
C ARG A 45 -10.36 3.67 17.81
N ASP A 46 -11.35 2.86 17.43
CA ASP A 46 -11.85 1.78 18.28
C ASP A 46 -10.82 0.65 18.40
N PRO A 47 -10.21 0.46 19.57
CA PRO A 47 -9.17 -0.56 19.75
C PRO A 47 -9.69 -2.00 19.63
N SER A 48 -11.02 -2.21 19.64
CA SER A 48 -11.60 -3.53 19.44
C SER A 48 -11.50 -4.04 17.99
N LEU A 49 -11.23 -3.15 17.05
CA LEU A 49 -11.15 -3.48 15.62
C LEU A 49 -9.77 -3.99 15.19
N TYR A 50 -8.75 -3.90 16.02
CA TYR A 50 -7.40 -4.31 15.66
C TYR A 50 -6.65 -4.94 16.83
N VAL A 51 -5.69 -5.77 16.50
CA VAL A 51 -4.79 -6.42 17.45
C VAL A 51 -3.45 -5.69 17.44
N ILE A 52 -2.95 -5.36 18.62
CA ILE A 52 -1.58 -4.84 18.79
C ILE A 52 -0.67 -6.03 19.01
N CYS A 53 0.30 -6.20 18.11
CA CYS A 53 1.30 -7.27 18.23
C CYS A 53 2.73 -6.74 18.02
N THR A 54 3.69 -7.48 18.51
CA THR A 54 5.11 -7.26 18.22
C THR A 54 5.48 -7.79 16.85
N PRO A 55 6.60 -7.34 16.23
CA PRO A 55 7.12 -7.93 15.00
C PRO A 55 7.30 -9.44 15.08
N GLN A 56 7.80 -9.98 16.20
CA GLN A 56 7.99 -11.41 16.39
C GLN A 56 6.65 -12.17 16.40
N GLU A 57 5.65 -11.69 17.12
CA GLU A 57 4.32 -12.32 17.15
C GLU A 57 3.67 -12.34 15.77
N LEU A 58 3.86 -11.28 14.96
CA LEU A 58 3.40 -11.29 13.58
C LEU A 58 4.14 -12.33 12.74
N VAL A 59 5.47 -12.39 12.83
CA VAL A 59 6.28 -13.39 12.11
C VAL A 59 5.84 -14.79 12.48
N ASP A 60 5.72 -15.12 13.77
CA ASP A 60 5.26 -16.43 14.23
C ASP A 60 3.88 -16.78 13.65
N SER A 61 3.00 -15.79 13.55
CA SER A 61 1.66 -15.97 12.97
C SER A 61 1.70 -16.29 11.47
N VAL A 62 2.54 -15.62 10.67
CA VAL A 62 2.56 -15.78 9.21
C VAL A 62 3.43 -16.94 8.74
N MET A 63 4.40 -17.37 9.54
CA MET A 63 5.32 -18.45 9.17
C MET A 63 4.67 -19.84 9.06
N ILE A 64 3.43 -20.01 9.49
CA ILE A 64 2.65 -21.23 9.20
C ILE A 64 2.43 -21.41 7.69
N ASP A 65 2.49 -20.34 6.91
CA ASP A 65 2.32 -20.33 5.44
C ASP A 65 3.67 -20.43 4.69
N TYR A 66 4.79 -20.64 5.38
CA TYR A 66 6.16 -20.62 4.83
C TYR A 66 6.33 -21.50 3.57
N CYS A 67 5.76 -22.72 3.58
CA CYS A 67 5.87 -23.61 2.44
C CYS A 67 5.22 -23.03 1.17
N TYR A 68 4.12 -22.29 1.31
CA TYR A 68 3.48 -21.61 0.18
C TYR A 68 4.34 -20.45 -0.32
N PHE A 69 4.93 -19.68 0.57
CA PHE A 69 5.82 -18.56 0.21
C PHE A 69 7.01 -19.07 -0.60
N VAL A 70 7.74 -20.05 -0.08
CA VAL A 70 8.93 -20.60 -0.74
C VAL A 70 8.58 -21.30 -2.05
N GLY A 71 7.51 -22.12 -2.05
CA GLY A 71 7.10 -22.90 -3.21
C GLY A 71 6.65 -22.05 -4.41
N THR A 72 6.26 -20.79 -4.18
CA THR A 72 5.73 -19.89 -5.22
C THR A 72 6.56 -18.62 -5.44
N GLY A 73 7.59 -18.39 -4.64
CA GLY A 73 8.30 -17.12 -4.60
C GLY A 73 7.45 -15.96 -4.06
N GLY A 74 6.53 -16.28 -3.15
CA GLY A 74 5.63 -15.33 -2.50
C GLY A 74 6.16 -14.80 -1.17
N GLY A 75 5.24 -14.38 -0.28
CA GLY A 75 5.62 -13.82 1.02
C GLY A 75 4.47 -13.11 1.72
N ILE A 76 4.76 -11.99 2.33
CA ILE A 76 3.77 -11.16 3.02
C ILE A 76 3.62 -9.80 2.33
N THR A 77 2.43 -9.25 2.41
CA THR A 77 2.14 -7.91 1.90
C THR A 77 1.50 -7.08 3.00
N PHE A 78 2.08 -5.94 3.30
CA PHE A 78 1.46 -4.97 4.20
C PHE A 78 0.54 -4.04 3.40
N GLY A 79 -0.70 -3.86 3.86
CA GLY A 79 -1.70 -3.04 3.18
C GLY A 79 -2.84 -2.65 4.12
N GLY A 80 -4.03 -2.43 3.57
CA GLY A 80 -5.24 -2.07 4.34
C GLY A 80 -5.41 -0.58 4.50
N GLY A 81 -4.68 0.05 5.43
CA GLY A 81 -4.50 1.48 5.55
C GLY A 81 -3.27 1.98 4.80
N GLU A 82 -2.58 2.97 5.36
CA GLU A 82 -1.26 3.38 4.87
C GLU A 82 -0.17 2.66 5.67
N SER A 83 0.45 1.69 5.02
CA SER A 83 1.41 0.79 5.67
C SER A 83 2.66 1.51 6.15
N LEU A 84 3.10 2.56 5.45
CA LEU A 84 4.29 3.33 5.83
C LEU A 84 4.16 4.06 7.17
N LEU A 85 2.94 4.25 7.70
CA LEU A 85 2.76 4.77 9.07
C LEU A 85 3.39 3.85 10.13
N GLN A 86 3.59 2.58 9.79
CA GLN A 86 4.18 1.57 10.67
C GLN A 86 5.54 1.06 10.14
N ALA A 87 6.24 1.88 9.35
CA ALA A 87 7.47 1.53 8.64
C ALA A 87 8.55 0.91 9.55
N ARG A 88 8.75 1.43 10.75
CA ARG A 88 9.78 0.89 11.68
C ARG A 88 9.48 -0.53 12.13
N ALA A 89 8.22 -0.83 12.41
CA ALA A 89 7.82 -2.19 12.77
C ALA A 89 7.89 -3.13 11.55
N ILE A 90 7.57 -2.66 10.35
CA ILE A 90 7.73 -3.41 9.09
C ILE A 90 9.21 -3.74 8.85
N HIS A 91 10.11 -2.79 9.07
CA HIS A 91 11.55 -3.02 9.02
C HIS A 91 12.00 -4.14 9.98
N GLU A 92 11.55 -4.09 11.26
CA GLU A 92 11.85 -5.16 12.22
C GLU A 92 11.28 -6.51 11.76
N VAL A 93 10.07 -6.57 11.21
CA VAL A 93 9.47 -7.81 10.65
C VAL A 93 10.34 -8.37 9.53
N LYS A 94 10.80 -7.53 8.58
CA LYS A 94 11.66 -8.00 7.47
C LYS A 94 12.94 -8.66 7.98
N HIS A 95 13.55 -8.10 9.00
CA HIS A 95 14.80 -8.64 9.58
C HIS A 95 14.61 -9.89 10.46
N LEU A 96 13.37 -10.21 10.84
CA LEU A 96 13.03 -11.45 11.53
C LEU A 96 12.60 -12.58 10.57
N LEU A 97 12.18 -12.24 9.34
CA LEU A 97 11.80 -13.22 8.32
C LEU A 97 13.01 -13.86 7.65
N PRO A 98 12.88 -15.13 7.19
CA PRO A 98 13.88 -15.73 6.30
C PRO A 98 14.08 -14.89 5.02
N GLU A 99 15.32 -14.82 4.52
CA GLU A 99 15.68 -14.01 3.34
C GLU A 99 14.86 -14.33 2.08
N ASN A 100 14.43 -15.58 1.93
CA ASN A 100 13.64 -16.07 0.81
C ASN A 100 12.13 -15.82 0.93
N VAL A 101 11.69 -15.07 1.94
CA VAL A 101 10.31 -14.58 2.07
C VAL A 101 10.25 -13.13 1.62
N ASN A 102 9.46 -12.87 0.57
CA ASN A 102 9.26 -11.52 0.07
C ASN A 102 8.42 -10.68 1.04
N VAL A 103 8.76 -9.40 1.13
CA VAL A 103 7.94 -8.41 1.83
C VAL A 103 7.51 -7.36 0.81
N ASN A 104 6.22 -7.28 0.56
CA ASN A 104 5.62 -6.31 -0.35
C ASN A 104 4.85 -5.26 0.46
N LEU A 105 4.63 -4.10 -0.14
CA LEU A 105 4.01 -2.98 0.54
C LEU A 105 3.03 -2.25 -0.36
N GLU A 106 1.74 -2.25 0.03
CA GLU A 106 0.72 -1.37 -0.56
C GLU A 106 0.77 -0.01 0.13
N THR A 107 0.84 1.06 -0.65
CA THR A 107 0.97 2.43 -0.13
C THR A 107 0.34 3.46 -1.06
N CYS A 108 -0.17 4.55 -0.50
CA CYS A 108 -0.52 5.76 -1.25
C CYS A 108 0.62 6.78 -1.33
N LEU A 109 1.76 6.52 -0.68
CA LEU A 109 2.94 7.40 -0.57
C LEU A 109 2.66 8.78 0.05
N ASN A 110 1.48 9.06 0.57
CA ASN A 110 1.18 10.37 1.19
C ASN A 110 1.60 10.37 2.66
N VAL A 111 2.90 10.23 2.87
CA VAL A 111 3.55 10.21 4.19
C VAL A 111 4.87 10.98 4.15
N PRO A 112 5.40 11.44 5.30
CA PRO A 112 6.75 12.00 5.37
C PRO A 112 7.79 11.04 4.79
N ASN A 113 8.73 11.55 3.99
CA ASN A 113 9.76 10.76 3.29
C ASN A 113 10.59 9.90 4.25
N GLU A 114 10.80 10.36 5.48
CA GLU A 114 11.54 9.64 6.51
C GLU A 114 10.96 8.25 6.80
N LEU A 115 9.64 8.07 6.67
CA LEU A 115 9.00 6.77 6.85
C LEU A 115 9.29 5.82 5.69
N LEU A 116 9.29 6.33 4.46
CA LEU A 116 9.65 5.55 3.28
C LEU A 116 11.12 5.12 3.32
N THR A 117 12.03 6.02 3.71
CA THR A 117 13.47 5.73 3.77
C THR A 117 13.83 4.61 4.72
N VAL A 118 13.04 4.39 5.78
CA VAL A 118 13.26 3.30 6.75
C VAL A 118 13.17 1.93 6.10
N VAL A 119 12.26 1.75 5.12
CA VAL A 119 11.96 0.44 4.53
C VAL A 119 12.34 0.29 3.06
N ALA A 120 12.82 1.36 2.41
CA ALA A 120 13.00 1.39 0.97
C ALA A 120 13.86 0.23 0.42
N ASP A 121 14.89 -0.16 1.15
CA ASP A 121 15.79 -1.24 0.75
C ASP A 121 15.24 -2.64 1.10
N ASP A 122 14.31 -2.74 2.03
CA ASP A 122 13.73 -3.98 2.55
C ASP A 122 12.59 -4.55 1.69
N ILE A 123 11.90 -3.68 0.94
CA ILE A 123 10.69 -4.04 0.21
C ILE A 123 11.03 -4.69 -1.12
N SER A 124 10.44 -5.86 -1.36
CA SER A 124 10.58 -6.62 -2.60
C SER A 124 9.76 -6.01 -3.73
N GLU A 125 8.52 -5.59 -3.44
CA GLU A 125 7.62 -4.92 -4.40
C GLU A 125 6.80 -3.84 -3.68
N PHE A 126 6.82 -2.62 -4.23
CA PHE A 126 5.92 -1.54 -3.86
C PHE A 126 4.69 -1.56 -4.78
N ILE A 127 3.51 -1.63 -4.21
CA ILE A 127 2.23 -1.51 -4.91
C ILE A 127 1.66 -0.14 -4.57
N ILE A 128 1.83 0.82 -5.47
CA ILE A 128 1.63 2.24 -5.18
C ILE A 128 0.33 2.73 -5.80
N ASP A 129 -0.63 3.09 -4.97
CA ASP A 129 -1.92 3.68 -5.37
C ASP A 129 -1.82 5.21 -5.44
N ILE A 130 -1.51 5.79 -6.60
CA ILE A 130 -1.30 7.24 -6.73
C ILE A 130 -2.58 8.09 -6.67
N LYS A 131 -3.74 7.51 -6.77
CA LYS A 131 -5.08 8.11 -6.85
C LYS A 131 -5.26 9.00 -8.09
N ASP A 132 -4.59 10.15 -8.14
CA ASP A 132 -4.46 11.01 -9.33
C ASP A 132 -3.23 11.91 -9.20
N MET A 133 -2.57 12.24 -10.32
CA MET A 133 -1.43 13.17 -10.32
C MET A 133 -1.87 14.63 -10.38
N ASN A 134 -3.11 14.92 -10.79
CA ASN A 134 -3.69 16.25 -10.72
C ASN A 134 -4.01 16.61 -9.26
N PRO A 135 -3.42 17.70 -8.70
CA PRO A 135 -3.60 18.05 -7.29
C PRO A 135 -5.04 18.38 -6.91
N ASP A 136 -5.83 18.94 -7.82
CA ASP A 136 -7.22 19.29 -7.53
C ASP A 136 -8.10 18.05 -7.47
N ILE A 137 -7.93 17.11 -8.41
CA ILE A 137 -8.61 15.81 -8.39
C ILE A 137 -8.19 15.03 -7.15
N TYR A 138 -6.90 14.95 -6.89
CA TYR A 138 -6.37 14.25 -5.71
C TYR A 138 -7.00 14.80 -4.42
N ARG A 139 -6.99 16.13 -4.25
CA ARG A 139 -7.56 16.78 -3.06
C ARG A 139 -9.07 16.56 -2.93
N SER A 140 -9.81 16.65 -4.02
CA SER A 140 -11.27 16.46 -3.99
C SER A 140 -11.65 15.02 -3.60
N TYR A 141 -10.84 14.03 -4.00
CA TYR A 141 -11.08 12.62 -3.71
C TYR A 141 -10.56 12.18 -2.35
N THR A 142 -9.39 12.66 -1.93
CA THR A 142 -8.67 12.16 -0.74
C THR A 142 -8.75 13.08 0.47
N GLY A 143 -9.08 14.35 0.27
CA GLY A 143 -9.04 15.38 1.31
C GLY A 143 -7.65 15.93 1.63
N GLN A 144 -6.60 15.49 0.90
CA GLN A 144 -5.19 15.90 1.10
C GLN A 144 -4.59 16.40 -0.21
N ASP A 145 -3.45 17.09 -0.15
CA ASP A 145 -2.64 17.38 -1.34
C ASP A 145 -1.74 16.19 -1.68
N ASN A 146 -1.18 16.17 -2.91
CA ASN A 146 -0.32 15.09 -3.41
C ASN A 146 1.17 15.44 -3.43
N THR A 147 1.60 16.50 -2.75
CA THR A 147 3.00 16.93 -2.74
C THR A 147 3.92 15.83 -2.24
N GLN A 148 3.58 15.21 -1.10
CA GLN A 148 4.38 14.10 -0.54
C GLN A 148 4.41 12.88 -1.46
N VAL A 149 3.35 12.63 -2.22
CA VAL A 149 3.32 11.53 -3.20
C VAL A 149 4.35 11.77 -4.31
N LEU A 150 4.41 13.01 -4.84
CA LEU A 150 5.37 13.40 -5.87
C LEU A 150 6.81 13.33 -5.36
N ASP A 151 7.06 13.84 -4.15
CA ASP A 151 8.38 13.81 -3.51
C ASP A 151 8.85 12.36 -3.29
N ASN A 152 7.96 11.49 -2.80
CA ASN A 152 8.27 10.09 -2.54
C ASN A 152 8.44 9.27 -3.83
N LEU A 153 7.68 9.55 -4.90
CA LEU A 153 7.91 8.96 -6.22
C LEU A 153 9.28 9.36 -6.78
N THR A 154 9.63 10.65 -6.65
CA THR A 154 10.94 11.16 -7.07
C THR A 154 12.06 10.47 -6.28
N TYR A 155 11.90 10.34 -4.96
CA TYR A 155 12.88 9.63 -4.12
C TYR A 155 13.08 8.17 -4.58
N LEU A 156 12.01 7.42 -4.86
CA LEU A 156 12.11 6.04 -5.36
C LEU A 156 12.80 5.98 -6.72
N ALA A 157 12.53 6.94 -7.60
CA ALA A 157 13.19 7.05 -8.89
C ALA A 157 14.69 7.36 -8.75
N ASP A 158 15.06 8.32 -7.92
CA ASP A 158 16.46 8.70 -7.66
C ASP A 158 17.27 7.55 -7.00
N LYS A 159 16.60 6.72 -6.23
CA LYS A 159 17.17 5.49 -5.65
C LYS A 159 17.31 4.35 -6.66
N GLY A 160 16.76 4.46 -7.86
CA GLY A 160 16.78 3.38 -8.87
C GLY A 160 15.88 2.19 -8.52
N LEU A 161 14.77 2.43 -7.81
CA LEU A 161 13.85 1.39 -7.32
C LEU A 161 12.64 1.18 -8.23
N GLN A 162 12.59 1.80 -9.41
CA GLN A 162 11.42 1.77 -10.31
C GLN A 162 11.00 0.35 -10.69
N ASP A 163 11.95 -0.56 -10.87
CA ASP A 163 11.70 -1.97 -11.24
C ASP A 163 11.03 -2.78 -10.11
N ARG A 164 11.02 -2.24 -8.89
CA ARG A 164 10.30 -2.81 -7.75
C ARG A 164 8.94 -2.16 -7.51
N CYS A 165 8.54 -1.21 -8.37
CA CYS A 165 7.33 -0.42 -8.16
C CYS A 165 6.28 -0.76 -9.22
N ARG A 166 5.11 -1.22 -8.79
CA ARG A 166 3.89 -1.27 -9.58
C ARG A 166 3.04 -0.05 -9.24
N ILE A 167 2.79 0.81 -10.21
CA ILE A 167 1.99 2.02 -10.02
C ILE A 167 0.54 1.75 -10.44
N ARG A 168 -0.36 1.81 -9.49
CA ARG A 168 -1.78 1.62 -9.70
C ARG A 168 -2.47 2.97 -9.92
N ILE A 169 -3.11 3.11 -11.09
CA ILE A 169 -3.79 4.33 -11.53
C ILE A 169 -5.29 4.02 -11.63
N PRO A 170 -6.10 4.36 -10.63
CA PRO A 170 -7.52 4.06 -10.64
C PRO A 170 -8.30 5.05 -11.52
N ARG A 171 -9.21 4.52 -12.35
CA ARG A 171 -10.30 5.32 -12.88
C ARG A 171 -11.40 5.41 -11.82
N ILE A 172 -11.49 6.58 -11.19
CA ILE A 172 -12.40 6.84 -10.08
C ILE A 172 -13.66 7.50 -10.60
N PRO A 173 -14.83 6.83 -10.55
CA PRO A 173 -16.09 7.40 -11.00
C PRO A 173 -16.34 8.77 -10.35
N GLU A 174 -16.86 9.72 -11.13
CA GLU A 174 -17.19 11.09 -10.72
C GLU A 174 -16.00 12.01 -10.41
N TYR A 175 -14.75 11.48 -10.33
CA TYR A 175 -13.57 12.27 -9.95
C TYR A 175 -12.60 12.47 -11.10
N ASN A 176 -12.28 11.45 -11.87
CA ASN A 176 -11.32 11.58 -12.97
C ASN A 176 -11.82 10.99 -14.29
N THR A 177 -11.28 11.52 -15.39
CA THR A 177 -11.57 11.12 -16.76
C THR A 177 -10.51 10.22 -17.33
N ALA A 178 -10.72 9.71 -18.55
CA ALA A 178 -9.69 8.95 -19.27
C ALA A 178 -8.46 9.82 -19.58
N GLU A 179 -8.66 11.11 -19.87
CA GLU A 179 -7.57 12.07 -20.13
C GLU A 179 -6.75 12.34 -18.86
N ASP A 180 -7.36 12.39 -17.68
CA ASP A 180 -6.65 12.58 -16.41
C ASP A 180 -5.78 11.35 -16.09
N ILE A 181 -6.31 10.16 -16.32
CA ILE A 181 -5.57 8.89 -16.18
C ILE A 181 -4.38 8.85 -17.13
N GLN A 182 -4.58 9.25 -18.39
CA GLN A 182 -3.48 9.30 -19.37
C GLN A 182 -2.39 10.27 -18.92
N ARG A 183 -2.76 11.47 -18.46
CA ARG A 183 -1.80 12.46 -17.93
C ARG A 183 -1.06 11.93 -16.71
N SER A 184 -1.76 11.27 -15.79
CA SER A 184 -1.14 10.63 -14.63
C SER A 184 -0.13 9.56 -15.05
N ALA A 185 -0.49 8.71 -16.03
CA ALA A 185 0.40 7.68 -16.56
C ALA A 185 1.64 8.28 -17.25
N GLU A 186 1.48 9.37 -18.01
CA GLU A 186 2.58 10.08 -18.67
C GLU A 186 3.56 10.68 -17.64
N GLN A 187 3.06 11.32 -16.58
CA GLN A 187 3.89 11.89 -15.53
C GLN A 187 4.67 10.81 -14.79
N VAL A 188 4.04 9.68 -14.47
CA VAL A 188 4.69 8.55 -13.80
C VAL A 188 5.76 7.92 -14.69
N ARG A 189 5.48 7.75 -16.00
CA ARG A 189 6.49 7.27 -16.97
C ARG A 189 7.67 8.21 -17.11
N ALA A 190 7.44 9.52 -17.02
CA ALA A 190 8.52 10.51 -17.08
C ALA A 190 9.51 10.39 -15.90
N LEU A 191 9.07 9.81 -14.76
CA LEU A 191 9.91 9.45 -13.62
C LEU A 191 10.60 8.08 -13.78
N GLY A 192 10.37 7.37 -14.90
CA GLY A 192 10.99 6.08 -15.19
C GLY A 192 10.22 4.85 -14.73
N PHE A 193 9.02 4.98 -14.17
CA PHE A 193 8.20 3.83 -13.81
C PHE A 193 7.53 3.21 -15.03
N THR A 194 7.63 1.90 -15.19
CA THR A 194 7.15 1.18 -16.38
C THR A 194 6.03 0.18 -16.09
N ASP A 195 5.97 -0.38 -14.86
CA ASP A 195 4.87 -1.28 -14.46
C ASP A 195 3.68 -0.46 -13.96
N LEU A 196 2.73 -0.22 -14.88
CA LEU A 196 1.52 0.56 -14.63
C LEU A 196 0.28 -0.33 -14.70
N ASP A 197 -0.50 -0.35 -13.61
CA ASP A 197 -1.81 -1.01 -13.51
C ASP A 197 -2.92 0.05 -13.55
N VAL A 198 -3.50 0.24 -14.75
CA VAL A 198 -4.66 1.12 -14.94
C VAL A 198 -5.94 0.30 -14.80
N PHE A 199 -6.76 0.60 -13.81
CA PHE A 199 -7.94 -0.18 -13.52
C PHE A 199 -9.18 0.69 -13.24
N GLN A 200 -10.37 0.09 -13.47
CA GLN A 200 -11.63 0.70 -13.09
C GLN A 200 -11.87 0.51 -11.60
N TYR A 201 -12.03 1.61 -10.86
CA TYR A 201 -12.40 1.53 -9.45
C TYR A 201 -13.85 1.05 -9.31
N VAL A 202 -14.05 0.02 -8.48
CA VAL A 202 -15.38 -0.54 -8.20
C VAL A 202 -15.89 0.05 -6.89
N ILE A 203 -17.01 0.79 -6.97
CA ILE A 203 -17.68 1.32 -5.78
C ILE A 203 -18.49 0.18 -5.17
N CYS A 204 -18.11 -0.25 -3.97
CA CYS A 204 -18.87 -1.24 -3.24
C CYS A 204 -20.07 -0.62 -2.53
N PRO A 205 -21.20 -1.36 -2.40
CA PRO A 205 -22.33 -0.87 -1.59
C PRO A 205 -21.88 -0.51 -0.18
N GLY A 206 -22.30 0.66 0.31
CA GLY A 206 -21.91 1.19 1.64
C GLY A 206 -20.61 2.00 1.68
N THR A 207 -19.85 2.08 0.57
CA THR A 207 -18.66 2.96 0.50
C THR A 207 -18.97 4.33 -0.11
N HIS A 208 -20.15 4.53 -0.67
CA HIS A 208 -20.55 5.84 -1.19
C HIS A 208 -20.68 6.85 -0.05
N PRO A 209 -20.14 8.10 -0.18
CA PRO A 209 -20.18 9.11 0.88
C PRO A 209 -21.59 9.46 1.35
N ASN A 210 -22.60 9.25 0.51
CA ASN A 210 -24.02 9.50 0.81
C ASN A 210 -24.80 8.23 1.22
N ALA A 211 -24.12 7.09 1.44
CA ALA A 211 -24.75 5.86 1.90
C ALA A 211 -24.80 5.85 3.45
N LEU A 212 -25.64 6.72 4.03
CA LEU A 212 -26.12 6.67 5.42
C LEU A 212 -27.60 6.33 5.41
#